data_1808871cf3470f40888a630ba7f36eff
#
_entry.id   1808871cf3470f40888a630ba7f36eff
#
_cell.length_a   1.000
_cell.length_b   1.000
_cell.length_c   1.000
_cell.angle_alpha   90.00
_cell.angle_beta   90.00
_cell.angle_gamma   90.00
#
_symmetry.space_group_name_H-M   'P 1'
#
loop_
_entity.id
_entity.type
_entity.pdbx_description
1 polymer ?
#
loop_
_entity_poly.entity_id
_entity_poly.type
_entity_poly.pdbx_seq_one_letter_code
_entity_poly.pdbx_strand_id
1 'polypeptide(L)'
;MTRDAFDAVMNAIEYGTKIDRRVADQVAASMRDWAISKGATHYTHWFQPLTGGTAEKHDAFFEPVTRDSAIERFSGNQLVQQESDASSFPNGGIRNTFEARGYTAWDPSSPPFVYGTVLCIPTIFIAYTGEALDNKTPLLKALSAIDQAATEVARYFDKNVSKVTCTLGCEQEYFLIDRTLATTRPDLMITGRTLLGHEAAKGQQLDDHYLGAIPSRVLAYMRDLEQECLLLGIPVKTRHNEVAPNQFELAPIFGEANLAVDQNSLLMDVMRKVAERHDFVVLFHEKPFAGVNGSGKHNNWSLVTDTGVNLFAPSKTP
;
A
#
# COMPACT_ATOMS: atom_id res chain seq x y z
N MET A 1 -9.78 7.95 22.28
CA MET A 1 -10.90 8.33 21.38
C MET A 1 -12.20 8.18 22.13
N THR A 2 -13.14 9.11 21.98
CA THR A 2 -14.50 8.99 22.54
C THR A 2 -15.30 7.95 21.77
N ARG A 3 -16.38 7.42 22.38
CA ARG A 3 -17.26 6.45 21.71
C ARG A 3 -17.91 7.05 20.46
N ASP A 4 -18.42 8.29 20.59
CA ASP A 4 -19.08 8.99 19.46
C ASP A 4 -18.12 9.19 18.27
N ALA A 5 -16.85 9.51 18.55
CA ALA A 5 -15.84 9.67 17.50
C ALA A 5 -15.52 8.32 16.83
N PHE A 6 -15.45 7.25 17.60
CA PHE A 6 -15.26 5.89 17.07
C PHE A 6 -16.43 5.48 16.17
N ASP A 7 -17.67 5.64 16.66
CA ASP A 7 -18.87 5.26 15.93
C ASP A 7 -19.02 6.09 14.64
N ALA A 8 -18.63 7.37 14.65
CA ALA A 8 -18.62 8.21 13.44
C ALA A 8 -17.59 7.73 12.40
N VAL A 9 -16.40 7.31 12.83
CA VAL A 9 -15.40 6.73 11.93
C VAL A 9 -15.90 5.41 11.36
N MET A 10 -16.45 4.52 12.18
CA MET A 10 -17.00 3.25 11.71
C MET A 10 -18.14 3.45 10.70
N ASN A 11 -19.05 4.42 10.96
CA ASN A 11 -20.11 4.77 10.01
C ASN A 11 -19.55 5.36 8.71
N ALA A 12 -18.46 6.13 8.78
CA ALA A 12 -17.80 6.63 7.56
C ALA A 12 -17.20 5.48 6.72
N ILE A 13 -16.59 4.49 7.38
CA ILE A 13 -16.02 3.29 6.71
C ILE A 13 -17.14 2.44 6.10
N GLU A 14 -18.20 2.20 6.83
CA GLU A 14 -19.25 1.25 6.45
C GLU A 14 -20.26 1.82 5.46
N TYR A 15 -20.67 3.08 5.70
CA TYR A 15 -21.77 3.74 4.97
C TYR A 15 -21.34 4.98 4.18
N GLY A 16 -20.07 5.37 4.21
CA GLY A 16 -19.58 6.57 3.52
C GLY A 16 -20.12 7.88 4.11
N THR A 17 -20.50 7.90 5.38
CA THR A 17 -21.02 9.10 6.04
C THR A 17 -19.92 10.14 6.25
N LYS A 18 -20.28 11.42 6.22
CA LYS A 18 -19.33 12.51 6.45
C LYS A 18 -18.94 12.59 7.93
N ILE A 19 -17.67 12.79 8.19
CA ILE A 19 -17.14 13.08 9.52
C ILE A 19 -17.18 14.60 9.73
N ASP A 20 -17.86 15.08 10.76
CA ASP A 20 -17.88 16.49 11.09
C ASP A 20 -16.55 16.96 11.71
N ARG A 21 -16.32 18.28 11.70
CA ARG A 21 -15.07 18.89 12.17
C ARG A 21 -14.76 18.56 13.63
N ARG A 22 -15.76 18.56 14.51
CA ARG A 22 -15.57 18.30 15.94
C ARG A 22 -15.13 16.85 16.17
N VAL A 23 -15.70 15.92 15.45
CA VAL A 23 -15.30 14.51 15.46
C VAL A 23 -13.90 14.37 14.90
N ALA A 24 -13.57 15.03 13.79
CA ALA A 24 -12.24 15.01 13.20
C ALA A 24 -11.15 15.51 14.18
N ASP A 25 -11.42 16.57 14.97
CA ASP A 25 -10.50 17.04 16.01
C ASP A 25 -10.25 15.98 17.10
N GLN A 26 -11.29 15.27 17.52
CA GLN A 26 -11.17 14.19 18.52
C GLN A 26 -10.38 12.98 17.98
N VAL A 27 -10.62 12.62 16.72
CA VAL A 27 -9.88 11.55 16.03
C VAL A 27 -8.41 11.95 15.88
N ALA A 28 -8.12 13.16 15.41
CA ALA A 28 -6.77 13.67 15.23
C ALA A 28 -5.99 13.66 16.55
N ALA A 29 -6.58 14.18 17.64
CA ALA A 29 -5.94 14.15 18.96
C ALA A 29 -5.62 12.71 19.41
N SER A 30 -6.53 11.77 19.20
CA SER A 30 -6.32 10.37 19.56
C SER A 30 -5.23 9.70 18.71
N MET A 31 -5.19 10.00 17.40
CA MET A 31 -4.14 9.51 16.50
C MET A 31 -2.77 10.04 16.88
N ARG A 32 -2.68 11.35 17.18
CA ARG A 32 -1.44 11.99 17.63
C ARG A 32 -0.93 11.32 18.90
N ASP A 33 -1.76 11.23 19.94
CA ASP A 33 -1.36 10.67 21.22
C ASP A 33 -0.92 9.21 21.09
N TRP A 34 -1.63 8.43 20.28
CA TRP A 34 -1.21 7.07 19.95
C TRP A 34 0.12 7.04 19.20
N ALA A 35 0.30 7.85 18.17
CA ALA A 35 1.52 7.89 17.37
C ALA A 35 2.73 8.31 18.21
N ILE A 36 2.59 9.35 19.04
CA ILE A 36 3.65 9.80 19.96
C ILE A 36 4.00 8.69 20.97
N SER A 37 3.02 7.94 21.47
CA SER A 37 3.26 6.79 22.34
C SER A 37 4.07 5.67 21.66
N LYS A 38 4.10 5.66 20.32
CA LYS A 38 4.92 4.76 19.47
C LYS A 38 6.23 5.39 18.99
N GLY A 39 6.55 6.60 19.46
CA GLY A 39 7.79 7.30 19.13
C GLY A 39 7.71 8.18 17.87
N ALA A 40 6.52 8.42 17.33
CA ALA A 40 6.38 9.32 16.19
C ALA A 40 6.62 10.79 16.62
N THR A 41 7.32 11.54 15.79
CA THR A 41 7.62 12.96 15.93
C THR A 41 6.99 13.80 14.80
N HIS A 42 6.64 13.13 13.72
CA HIS A 42 6.09 13.72 12.50
C HIS A 42 4.84 12.97 12.06
N TYR A 43 4.07 13.58 11.18
CA TYR A 43 2.98 12.95 10.44
C TYR A 43 3.09 13.25 8.94
N THR A 44 2.45 12.44 8.14
CA THR A 44 2.36 12.64 6.69
C THR A 44 1.02 12.17 6.15
N HIS A 45 0.52 12.85 5.13
CA HIS A 45 -0.51 12.33 4.26
C HIS A 45 0.16 11.37 3.27
N TRP A 46 0.04 10.09 3.56
CA TRP A 46 0.61 9.01 2.77
C TRP A 46 -0.33 8.63 1.63
N PHE A 47 0.13 8.63 0.40
CA PHE A 47 -0.67 8.30 -0.77
C PHE A 47 0.14 7.60 -1.86
N GLN A 48 -0.56 7.09 -2.87
CA GLN A 48 -0.01 6.35 -4.01
C GLN A 48 0.01 7.26 -5.25
N PRO A 49 1.12 7.96 -5.54
CA PRO A 49 1.22 8.78 -6.73
C PRO A 49 1.26 7.91 -8.00
N LEU A 50 1.04 8.53 -9.15
CA LEU A 50 1.03 7.86 -10.46
C LEU A 50 2.40 7.29 -10.90
N THR A 51 3.40 7.34 -10.04
CA THR A 51 4.78 6.87 -10.31
C THR A 51 5.07 5.46 -9.80
N GLY A 52 4.10 4.77 -9.20
CA GLY A 52 4.24 3.39 -8.74
C GLY A 52 4.97 3.21 -7.40
N GLY A 53 5.24 4.29 -6.68
CA GLY A 53 5.77 4.27 -5.31
C GLY A 53 4.74 4.75 -4.29
N THR A 54 5.24 5.21 -3.14
CA THR A 54 4.47 5.96 -2.15
C THR A 54 4.99 7.38 -2.07
N ALA A 55 4.15 8.32 -1.71
CA ALA A 55 4.53 9.72 -1.52
C ALA A 55 4.22 10.16 -0.10
N GLU A 56 5.15 10.91 0.46
CA GLU A 56 5.06 11.40 1.82
C GLU A 56 5.81 12.74 1.97
N LYS A 57 5.21 13.65 2.73
CA LYS A 57 5.81 14.91 3.14
C LYS A 57 5.65 15.02 4.64
N HIS A 58 6.74 14.99 5.37
CA HIS A 58 6.74 14.94 6.83
C HIS A 58 6.55 16.32 7.42
N ASP A 59 5.48 16.52 8.19
CA ASP A 59 5.24 17.70 9.01
C ASP A 59 5.43 17.33 10.49
N ALA A 60 6.15 18.17 11.24
CA ALA A 60 6.37 17.91 12.66
C ALA A 60 5.09 18.15 13.48
N PHE A 61 4.87 17.33 14.51
CA PHE A 61 3.87 17.65 15.53
C PHE A 61 4.26 18.87 16.37
N PHE A 62 5.56 19.08 16.51
CA PHE A 62 6.12 20.18 17.30
C PHE A 62 5.81 21.52 16.64
N GLU A 63 5.12 22.40 17.38
CA GLU A 63 4.77 23.76 16.96
C GLU A 63 5.20 24.75 18.04
N PRO A 64 6.15 25.67 17.75
CA PRO A 64 6.51 26.76 18.66
C PRO A 64 5.31 27.68 18.90
N VAL A 65 4.98 27.96 20.13
CA VAL A 65 3.89 28.89 20.53
C VAL A 65 4.44 30.25 20.97
N THR A 66 5.53 30.21 21.74
CA THR A 66 6.26 31.39 22.18
C THR A 66 7.75 31.15 22.03
N ARG A 67 8.58 32.16 22.40
CA ARG A 67 10.04 32.01 22.39
C ARG A 67 10.53 30.84 23.26
N ASP A 68 9.83 30.58 24.34
CA ASP A 68 10.24 29.62 25.38
C ASP A 68 9.24 28.47 25.57
N SER A 69 8.25 28.33 24.67
CA SER A 69 7.27 27.24 24.77
C SER A 69 6.87 26.70 23.40
N ALA A 70 6.56 25.43 23.37
CA ALA A 70 6.05 24.72 22.20
C ALA A 70 4.97 23.72 22.62
N ILE A 71 4.14 23.33 21.69
CA ILE A 71 3.13 22.29 21.86
C ILE A 71 3.26 21.22 20.77
N GLU A 72 2.75 20.04 21.07
CA GLU A 72 2.51 19.04 20.04
C GLU A 72 1.07 19.22 19.52
N ARG A 73 0.94 19.55 18.26
CA ARG A 73 -0.34 19.85 17.63
C ARG A 73 -0.60 18.94 16.44
N PHE A 74 -1.82 18.44 16.39
CA PHE A 74 -2.40 17.79 15.23
C PHE A 74 -3.92 17.96 15.29
N SER A 75 -4.47 18.76 14.40
CA SER A 75 -5.90 19.12 14.37
C SER A 75 -6.69 18.27 13.38
N GLY A 76 -8.00 18.26 13.51
CA GLY A 76 -8.88 17.62 12.55
C GLY A 76 -8.74 18.18 11.13
N ASN A 77 -8.43 19.47 10.97
CA ASN A 77 -8.15 20.04 9.65
C ASN A 77 -6.88 19.42 9.04
N GLN A 78 -5.81 19.24 9.84
CA GLN A 78 -4.57 18.62 9.40
C GLN A 78 -4.75 17.12 9.12
N LEU A 79 -5.67 16.44 9.82
CA LEU A 79 -6.03 15.05 9.55
C LEU A 79 -6.80 14.92 8.22
N VAL A 80 -7.88 15.71 8.07
CA VAL A 80 -8.86 15.48 7.01
C VAL A 80 -8.33 15.90 5.65
N GLN A 81 -7.56 17.00 5.58
CA GLN A 81 -7.19 17.57 4.31
C GLN A 81 -5.90 18.39 4.41
N GLN A 82 -5.05 18.25 3.40
CA GLN A 82 -3.92 19.16 3.16
C GLN A 82 -3.93 19.61 1.70
N GLU A 83 -3.48 20.83 1.48
CA GLU A 83 -3.20 21.34 0.14
C GLU A 83 -1.79 20.90 -0.26
N SER A 84 -1.68 20.23 -1.41
CA SER A 84 -0.42 19.75 -1.96
C SER A 84 -0.23 20.29 -3.38
N ASP A 85 1.02 20.48 -3.77
CA ASP A 85 1.39 20.94 -5.11
C ASP A 85 1.93 19.77 -5.94
N ALA A 86 1.11 19.27 -6.86
CA ALA A 86 1.47 18.17 -7.75
C ALA A 86 2.53 18.55 -8.79
N SER A 87 2.87 19.82 -8.96
CA SER A 87 3.98 20.24 -9.83
C SER A 87 5.34 19.69 -9.39
N SER A 88 5.45 19.29 -8.12
CA SER A 88 6.62 18.60 -7.56
C SER A 88 6.71 17.12 -7.96
N PHE A 89 5.67 16.52 -8.54
CA PHE A 89 5.70 15.15 -9.02
C PHE A 89 6.29 15.04 -10.44
N PRO A 90 6.85 13.89 -10.83
CA PRO A 90 7.47 13.72 -12.14
C PRO A 90 6.59 14.12 -13.33
N ASN A 91 5.28 13.93 -13.23
CA ASN A 91 4.30 14.30 -14.26
C ASN A 91 3.66 15.67 -14.03
N GLY A 92 3.91 16.32 -12.92
CA GLY A 92 3.29 17.60 -12.54
C GLY A 92 3.69 18.75 -13.44
N GLY A 93 4.94 18.76 -13.90
CA GLY A 93 5.48 19.81 -14.77
C GLY A 93 4.90 19.86 -16.20
N ILE A 94 4.13 18.85 -16.60
CA ILE A 94 3.43 18.79 -17.89
C ILE A 94 2.05 19.48 -17.78
N ARG A 95 1.53 19.65 -16.56
CA ARG A 95 0.22 20.26 -16.29
C ARG A 95 0.34 21.75 -16.05
N ASN A 96 -0.72 22.49 -16.35
CA ASN A 96 -0.83 23.86 -15.88
C ASN A 96 -0.81 23.90 -14.34
N THR A 97 -0.27 24.97 -13.76
CA THR A 97 -0.10 25.07 -12.30
C THR A 97 -1.40 24.82 -11.53
N PHE A 98 -2.52 25.32 -12.04
CA PHE A 98 -3.80 25.15 -11.38
C PHE A 98 -4.36 23.71 -11.50
N GLU A 99 -4.04 22.97 -12.56
CA GLU A 99 -4.41 21.55 -12.74
C GLU A 99 -3.51 20.63 -11.90
N ALA A 100 -2.29 21.10 -11.59
CA ALA A 100 -1.34 20.37 -10.76
C ALA A 100 -1.64 20.51 -9.26
N ARG A 101 -2.36 21.55 -8.85
CA ARG A 101 -2.75 21.78 -7.45
C ARG A 101 -4.00 21.00 -7.08
N GLY A 102 -4.05 20.60 -5.81
CA GLY A 102 -5.18 19.85 -5.30
C GLY A 102 -5.11 19.63 -3.81
N TYR A 103 -5.95 18.76 -3.35
CA TYR A 103 -6.04 18.37 -1.94
C TYR A 103 -5.74 16.90 -1.76
N THR A 104 -4.93 16.57 -0.75
CA THR A 104 -4.96 15.25 -0.13
C THR A 104 -6.14 15.19 0.82
N ALA A 105 -6.86 14.08 0.83
CA ALA A 105 -7.99 13.87 1.74
C ALA A 105 -7.87 12.51 2.42
N TRP A 106 -8.06 12.51 3.75
CA TRP A 106 -7.99 11.30 4.55
C TRP A 106 -8.99 10.25 4.07
N ASP A 107 -8.50 9.01 3.92
CA ASP A 107 -9.32 7.83 3.70
C ASP A 107 -9.49 7.05 5.01
N PRO A 108 -10.64 7.13 5.68
CA PRO A 108 -10.87 6.43 6.94
C PRO A 108 -10.95 4.90 6.76
N SER A 109 -11.15 4.39 5.54
CA SER A 109 -11.24 2.95 5.27
C SER A 109 -9.88 2.24 5.31
N SER A 110 -8.77 2.99 5.26
CA SER A 110 -7.43 2.46 5.48
C SER A 110 -6.88 2.91 6.84
N PRO A 111 -6.40 1.98 7.69
CA PRO A 111 -5.89 2.36 9.00
C PRO A 111 -4.59 3.15 8.90
N PRO A 112 -4.40 4.21 9.70
CA PRO A 112 -3.12 4.88 9.82
C PRO A 112 -2.10 3.95 10.50
N PHE A 113 -0.83 4.15 10.18
CA PHE A 113 0.27 3.36 10.72
C PHE A 113 1.45 4.26 11.10
N VAL A 114 2.32 3.76 11.97
CA VAL A 114 3.57 4.45 12.32
C VAL A 114 4.72 3.72 11.64
N TYR A 115 5.47 4.44 10.81
CA TYR A 115 6.64 3.90 10.15
C TYR A 115 7.88 4.73 10.53
N GLY A 116 8.82 4.09 11.19
CA GLY A 116 9.92 4.80 11.84
C GLY A 116 9.40 5.79 12.89
N THR A 117 9.61 7.08 12.67
CA THR A 117 9.15 8.17 13.56
C THR A 117 8.02 8.99 12.97
N VAL A 118 7.29 8.44 11.99
CA VAL A 118 6.26 9.17 11.24
C VAL A 118 4.92 8.48 11.34
N LEU A 119 3.87 9.22 11.71
CA LEU A 119 2.49 8.81 11.55
C LEU A 119 2.09 8.95 10.08
N CYS A 120 1.86 7.84 9.41
CA CYS A 120 1.38 7.79 8.04
C CYS A 120 -0.14 7.68 8.01
N ILE A 121 -0.79 8.61 7.33
CA ILE A 121 -2.24 8.71 7.22
C ILE A 121 -2.61 8.42 5.77
N PRO A 122 -3.26 7.28 5.47
CA PRO A 122 -3.67 6.97 4.10
C PRO A 122 -4.63 8.02 3.55
N THR A 123 -4.32 8.56 2.37
CA THR A 123 -5.07 9.63 1.72
C THR A 123 -5.26 9.37 0.24
N ILE A 124 -6.22 10.07 -0.34
CA ILE A 124 -6.36 10.29 -1.78
C ILE A 124 -5.80 11.66 -2.15
N PHE A 125 -5.44 11.84 -3.42
CA PHE A 125 -5.03 13.14 -3.94
C PHE A 125 -5.85 13.53 -5.17
N ILE A 126 -6.57 14.65 -5.07
CA ILE A 126 -7.50 15.14 -6.08
C ILE A 126 -7.13 16.57 -6.48
N ALA A 127 -7.05 16.85 -7.78
CA ALA A 127 -6.86 18.20 -8.31
C ALA A 127 -8.04 19.12 -7.96
N TYR A 128 -7.83 20.43 -7.98
CA TYR A 128 -8.92 21.41 -7.85
C TYR A 128 -10.00 21.25 -8.92
N THR A 129 -9.64 20.73 -10.08
CA THR A 129 -10.56 20.38 -11.18
C THR A 129 -11.35 19.10 -10.93
N GLY A 130 -11.05 18.34 -9.88
CA GLY A 130 -11.71 17.07 -9.53
C GLY A 130 -11.08 15.83 -10.16
N GLU A 131 -9.97 15.97 -10.89
CA GLU A 131 -9.24 14.83 -11.45
C GLU A 131 -8.45 14.10 -10.34
N ALA A 132 -8.34 12.79 -10.47
CA ALA A 132 -7.46 11.98 -9.63
C ALA A 132 -5.99 12.26 -9.96
N LEU A 133 -5.19 12.58 -8.96
CA LEU A 133 -3.74 12.74 -9.06
C LEU A 133 -2.98 11.56 -8.41
N ASP A 134 -3.70 10.50 -8.09
CA ASP A 134 -3.19 9.28 -7.47
C ASP A 134 -3.83 8.02 -8.08
N ASN A 135 -3.36 6.86 -7.66
CA ASN A 135 -3.92 5.57 -8.08
C ASN A 135 -5.09 5.12 -7.20
N LYS A 136 -5.24 5.65 -5.99
CA LYS A 136 -6.24 5.22 -5.01
C LYS A 136 -7.65 5.77 -5.33
N THR A 137 -7.76 7.01 -5.75
CA THR A 137 -9.05 7.62 -6.09
C THR A 137 -9.84 6.84 -7.15
N PRO A 138 -9.24 6.42 -8.29
CA PRO A 138 -9.94 5.57 -9.26
C PRO A 138 -10.37 4.22 -8.65
N LEU A 139 -9.53 3.60 -7.80
CA LEU A 139 -9.86 2.35 -7.12
C LEU A 139 -11.10 2.51 -6.24
N LEU A 140 -11.14 3.52 -5.37
CA LEU A 140 -12.28 3.76 -4.48
C LEU A 140 -13.58 4.02 -5.26
N LYS A 141 -13.50 4.75 -6.39
CA LYS A 141 -14.65 4.95 -7.28
C LYS A 141 -15.12 3.63 -7.89
N ALA A 142 -14.19 2.78 -8.35
CA ALA A 142 -14.50 1.47 -8.91
C ALA A 142 -15.13 0.54 -7.86
N LEU A 143 -14.60 0.54 -6.62
CA LEU A 143 -15.17 -0.24 -5.51
C LEU A 143 -16.60 0.19 -5.18
N SER A 144 -16.87 1.47 -5.15
CA SER A 144 -18.23 1.98 -4.94
C SER A 144 -19.18 1.58 -6.09
N ALA A 145 -18.72 1.66 -7.32
CA ALA A 145 -19.54 1.29 -8.48
C ALA A 145 -19.86 -0.21 -8.52
N ILE A 146 -18.86 -1.06 -8.23
CA ILE A 146 -19.07 -2.52 -8.22
C ILE A 146 -19.95 -2.96 -7.04
N ASP A 147 -19.81 -2.32 -5.86
CA ASP A 147 -20.69 -2.59 -4.72
C ASP A 147 -22.16 -2.34 -5.09
N GLN A 148 -22.47 -1.16 -5.67
CA GLN A 148 -23.83 -0.83 -6.09
C GLN A 148 -24.39 -1.87 -7.07
N ALA A 149 -23.66 -2.17 -8.15
CA ALA A 149 -24.11 -3.08 -9.18
C ALA A 149 -24.24 -4.54 -8.67
N ALA A 150 -23.24 -5.01 -7.93
CA ALA A 150 -23.23 -6.38 -7.40
C ALA A 150 -24.27 -6.58 -6.29
N THR A 151 -24.50 -5.59 -5.44
CA THR A 151 -25.56 -5.63 -4.42
C THR A 151 -26.94 -5.70 -5.05
N GLU A 152 -27.19 -4.95 -6.11
CA GLU A 152 -28.47 -5.01 -6.86
C GLU A 152 -28.70 -6.44 -7.38
N VAL A 153 -27.71 -7.03 -8.03
CA VAL A 153 -27.81 -8.40 -8.55
C VAL A 153 -27.95 -9.44 -7.41
N ALA A 154 -27.13 -9.33 -6.37
CA ALA A 154 -27.15 -10.30 -5.26
C ALA A 154 -28.50 -10.35 -4.55
N ARG A 155 -29.23 -9.23 -4.45
CA ARG A 155 -30.59 -9.15 -3.86
C ARG A 155 -31.65 -9.95 -4.58
N TYR A 156 -31.45 -10.33 -5.84
CA TYR A 156 -32.34 -11.27 -6.52
C TYR A 156 -32.28 -12.67 -5.92
N PHE A 157 -31.15 -13.02 -5.29
CA PHE A 157 -30.90 -14.34 -4.69
C PHE A 157 -31.04 -14.31 -3.17
N ASP A 158 -30.59 -13.23 -2.51
CA ASP A 158 -30.71 -13.02 -1.07
C ASP A 158 -31.06 -11.55 -0.78
N LYS A 159 -32.29 -11.32 -0.32
CA LYS A 159 -32.81 -9.98 0.00
C LYS A 159 -32.14 -9.33 1.21
N ASN A 160 -31.39 -10.09 2.02
CA ASN A 160 -30.69 -9.57 3.18
C ASN A 160 -29.35 -8.91 2.80
N VAL A 161 -28.86 -9.10 1.59
CA VAL A 161 -27.62 -8.47 1.14
C VAL A 161 -27.79 -6.95 1.08
N SER A 162 -26.97 -6.25 1.80
CA SER A 162 -26.93 -4.78 1.81
C SER A 162 -25.64 -4.20 1.21
N LYS A 163 -24.58 -4.99 1.15
CA LYS A 163 -23.26 -4.60 0.62
C LYS A 163 -22.54 -5.77 -0.02
N VAL A 164 -21.80 -5.49 -1.09
CA VAL A 164 -20.86 -6.44 -1.71
C VAL A 164 -19.46 -5.82 -1.70
N THR A 165 -18.54 -6.48 -1.06
CA THR A 165 -17.15 -6.04 -0.92
C THR A 165 -16.25 -6.77 -1.92
N CYS A 166 -15.41 -6.04 -2.63
CA CYS A 166 -14.32 -6.64 -3.41
C CYS A 166 -13.18 -7.03 -2.48
N THR A 167 -12.74 -8.27 -2.55
CA THR A 167 -11.59 -8.79 -1.83
C THR A 167 -10.42 -9.03 -2.77
N LEU A 168 -9.20 -8.84 -2.27
CA LEU A 168 -7.97 -8.97 -3.03
C LEU A 168 -6.89 -9.65 -2.18
N GLY A 169 -6.24 -10.67 -2.75
CA GLY A 169 -5.00 -11.24 -2.28
C GLY A 169 -3.89 -10.95 -3.29
N CYS A 170 -2.96 -10.09 -2.93
CA CYS A 170 -1.79 -9.80 -3.75
C CYS A 170 -0.70 -10.83 -3.51
N GLU A 171 -0.11 -11.34 -4.58
CA GLU A 171 1.11 -12.15 -4.55
C GLU A 171 2.22 -11.30 -5.15
N GLN A 172 3.16 -10.84 -4.32
CA GLN A 172 4.27 -10.00 -4.79
C GLN A 172 5.47 -10.87 -5.12
N GLU A 173 5.70 -11.04 -6.41
CA GLU A 173 6.92 -11.65 -6.93
C GLU A 173 8.04 -10.62 -7.03
N TYR A 174 9.29 -11.06 -6.87
CA TYR A 174 10.46 -10.20 -6.90
C TYR A 174 11.74 -10.99 -7.09
N PHE A 175 12.80 -10.33 -7.57
CA PHE A 175 14.15 -10.87 -7.59
C PHE A 175 15.01 -10.23 -6.52
N LEU A 176 15.88 -11.02 -5.90
CA LEU A 176 16.94 -10.54 -5.01
C LEU A 176 18.30 -10.69 -5.67
N ILE A 177 19.04 -9.59 -5.73
CA ILE A 177 20.38 -9.55 -6.29
C ILE A 177 21.35 -9.14 -5.20
N ASP A 178 22.50 -9.81 -5.13
CA ASP A 178 23.60 -9.38 -4.26
C ASP A 178 23.98 -7.92 -4.58
N ARG A 179 24.02 -7.07 -3.55
CA ARG A 179 24.24 -5.63 -3.72
C ARG A 179 25.58 -5.31 -4.36
N THR A 180 26.63 -6.05 -3.99
CA THR A 180 27.96 -5.84 -4.56
C THR A 180 27.97 -6.10 -6.07
N LEU A 181 27.29 -7.17 -6.50
CA LEU A 181 27.17 -7.49 -7.92
C LEU A 181 26.24 -6.50 -8.65
N ALA A 182 25.12 -6.13 -8.04
CA ALA A 182 24.16 -5.18 -8.63
C ALA A 182 24.82 -3.82 -8.90
N THR A 183 25.60 -3.28 -7.96
CA THR A 183 26.26 -1.98 -8.08
C THR A 183 27.29 -1.91 -9.21
N THR A 184 27.79 -3.04 -9.69
CA THR A 184 28.66 -3.09 -10.88
C THR A 184 27.90 -3.03 -12.21
N ARG A 185 26.56 -3.06 -12.16
CA ARG A 185 25.67 -3.12 -13.32
C ARG A 185 24.78 -1.85 -13.38
N PRO A 186 25.21 -0.82 -14.11
CA PRO A 186 24.44 0.41 -14.24
C PRO A 186 23.02 0.20 -14.80
N ASP A 187 22.84 -0.74 -15.70
CA ASP A 187 21.53 -1.10 -16.26
C ASP A 187 20.57 -1.60 -15.18
N LEU A 188 20.99 -2.50 -14.30
CA LEU A 188 20.18 -2.97 -13.17
C LEU A 188 19.85 -1.84 -12.19
N MET A 189 20.83 -1.01 -11.85
CA MET A 189 20.66 0.07 -10.89
C MET A 189 19.76 1.20 -11.39
N ILE A 190 19.82 1.53 -12.68
CA ILE A 190 19.07 2.64 -13.27
C ILE A 190 17.68 2.19 -13.73
N THR A 191 17.58 1.01 -14.35
CA THR A 191 16.33 0.58 -15.00
C THR A 191 15.63 -0.60 -14.32
N GLY A 192 16.26 -1.22 -13.31
CA GLY A 192 15.73 -2.42 -12.64
C GLY A 192 15.78 -3.70 -13.50
N ARG A 193 16.42 -3.64 -14.68
CA ARG A 193 16.56 -4.79 -15.58
C ARG A 193 17.89 -4.78 -16.32
N THR A 194 18.28 -5.94 -16.87
CA THR A 194 19.44 -6.04 -17.77
C THR A 194 19.10 -5.47 -19.15
N LEU A 195 19.99 -4.65 -19.69
CA LEU A 195 19.90 -4.08 -21.04
C LEU A 195 21.01 -4.60 -21.96
N LEU A 196 22.08 -5.13 -21.37
CA LEU A 196 23.27 -5.60 -22.06
C LEU A 196 23.89 -6.79 -21.31
N GLY A 197 24.82 -7.48 -21.95
CA GLY A 197 25.53 -8.61 -21.38
C GLY A 197 25.13 -9.94 -22.02
N HIS A 198 25.73 -11.02 -21.51
CA HIS A 198 25.46 -12.39 -21.94
C HIS A 198 24.21 -12.95 -21.19
N GLU A 199 23.63 -14.01 -21.76
CA GLU A 199 22.57 -14.77 -21.08
C GLU A 199 23.06 -15.32 -19.73
N ALA A 200 22.14 -15.54 -18.80
CA ALA A 200 22.44 -16.14 -17.51
C ALA A 200 22.99 -17.56 -17.71
N ALA A 201 24.05 -17.90 -16.98
CA ALA A 201 24.63 -19.25 -17.01
C ALA A 201 23.66 -20.32 -16.47
N LYS A 202 22.70 -19.93 -15.62
CA LYS A 202 21.65 -20.79 -15.11
C LYS A 202 20.32 -20.42 -15.73
N GLY A 203 19.67 -21.43 -16.32
CA GLY A 203 18.25 -21.36 -16.70
C GLY A 203 17.36 -21.94 -15.61
N GLN A 204 16.08 -22.03 -15.92
CA GLN A 204 15.07 -22.65 -15.05
C GLN A 204 14.62 -24.02 -15.55
N GLN A 205 15.23 -24.52 -16.61
CA GLN A 205 15.00 -25.87 -17.13
C GLN A 205 15.87 -26.86 -16.36
N LEU A 206 15.34 -28.03 -16.06
CA LEU A 206 15.97 -29.11 -15.33
C LEU A 206 16.38 -28.83 -13.89
N ASP A 207 16.19 -27.61 -13.38
CA ASP A 207 16.40 -27.25 -12.00
C ASP A 207 15.05 -26.85 -11.35
N ASP A 208 14.75 -27.46 -10.22
CA ASP A 208 13.55 -27.11 -9.43
C ASP A 208 13.89 -25.96 -8.46
N HIS A 209 13.55 -24.75 -8.86
CA HIS A 209 13.71 -23.57 -8.00
C HIS A 209 12.51 -23.37 -7.10
N TYR A 210 11.29 -23.57 -7.60
CA TYR A 210 10.02 -23.28 -6.91
C TYR A 210 9.86 -24.11 -5.62
N LEU A 211 10.07 -25.42 -5.69
CA LEU A 211 9.98 -26.32 -4.54
C LEU A 211 11.30 -26.51 -3.80
N GLY A 212 12.35 -25.86 -4.23
CA GLY A 212 13.69 -25.93 -3.63
C GLY A 212 13.76 -25.28 -2.25
N ALA A 213 14.81 -25.60 -1.50
CA ALA A 213 15.06 -24.97 -0.22
C ALA A 213 15.40 -23.48 -0.40
N ILE A 214 14.82 -22.64 0.43
CA ILE A 214 15.14 -21.19 0.44
C ILE A 214 16.59 -21.02 0.92
N PRO A 215 17.46 -20.33 0.16
CA PRO A 215 18.84 -20.08 0.59
C PRO A 215 18.91 -19.36 1.94
N SER A 216 19.82 -19.74 2.81
CA SER A 216 19.88 -19.26 4.20
C SER A 216 19.93 -17.72 4.32
N ARG A 217 20.70 -17.06 3.46
CA ARG A 217 20.76 -15.59 3.43
C ARG A 217 19.43 -14.95 3.03
N VAL A 218 18.74 -15.52 2.05
CA VAL A 218 17.40 -15.08 1.65
C VAL A 218 16.38 -15.35 2.74
N LEU A 219 16.45 -16.49 3.42
CA LEU A 219 15.57 -16.79 4.53
C LEU A 219 15.74 -15.81 5.69
N ALA A 220 16.97 -15.36 5.97
CA ALA A 220 17.23 -14.31 6.96
C ALA A 220 16.54 -12.99 6.58
N TYR A 221 16.69 -12.56 5.32
CA TYR A 221 15.98 -11.41 4.77
C TYR A 221 14.45 -11.56 4.91
N MET A 222 13.89 -12.70 4.52
CA MET A 222 12.45 -12.95 4.57
C MET A 222 11.89 -12.91 6.00
N ARG A 223 12.66 -13.39 6.99
CA ARG A 223 12.26 -13.32 8.42
C ARG A 223 12.19 -11.89 8.93
N ASP A 224 13.19 -11.09 8.62
CA ASP A 224 13.18 -9.66 9.01
C ASP A 224 12.05 -8.92 8.33
N LEU A 225 11.84 -9.18 7.02
CA LEU A 225 10.73 -8.61 6.26
C LEU A 225 9.38 -8.95 6.89
N GLU A 226 9.17 -10.20 7.27
CA GLU A 226 7.93 -10.66 7.90
C GLU A 226 7.68 -9.94 9.24
N GLN A 227 8.72 -9.74 10.05
CA GLN A 227 8.60 -8.99 11.30
C GLN A 227 8.19 -7.52 11.07
N GLU A 228 8.85 -6.83 10.15
CA GLU A 228 8.51 -5.46 9.79
C GLU A 228 7.06 -5.35 9.26
N CYS A 229 6.66 -6.28 8.41
CA CYS A 229 5.29 -6.34 7.89
C CYS A 229 4.25 -6.52 9.00
N LEU A 230 4.50 -7.43 9.94
CA LEU A 230 3.58 -7.68 11.07
C LEU A 230 3.47 -6.46 11.98
N LEU A 231 4.57 -5.73 12.23
CA LEU A 231 4.56 -4.48 12.99
C LEU A 231 3.73 -3.38 12.31
N LEU A 232 3.65 -3.40 10.98
CA LEU A 232 2.86 -2.47 10.17
C LEU A 232 1.44 -2.95 9.91
N GLY A 233 1.05 -4.11 10.44
CA GLY A 233 -0.28 -4.68 10.23
C GLY A 233 -0.48 -5.34 8.85
N ILE A 234 0.60 -5.65 8.13
CA ILE A 234 0.55 -6.39 6.86
C ILE A 234 0.56 -7.89 7.19
N PRO A 235 -0.53 -8.63 6.95
CA PRO A 235 -0.69 -10.01 7.39
C PRO A 235 0.02 -11.00 6.46
N VAL A 236 1.35 -11.00 6.43
CA VAL A 236 2.14 -11.92 5.63
C VAL A 236 1.81 -13.37 6.00
N LYS A 237 1.57 -14.20 4.98
CA LYS A 237 1.19 -15.60 5.17
C LYS A 237 2.16 -16.59 4.52
N THR A 238 2.58 -16.32 3.30
CA THR A 238 3.35 -17.27 2.50
C THR A 238 4.60 -16.61 1.94
N ARG A 239 5.70 -17.32 1.95
CA ARG A 239 6.97 -16.98 1.31
C ARG A 239 7.59 -18.23 0.73
N HIS A 240 8.11 -18.16 -0.47
CA HIS A 240 8.76 -19.28 -1.15
C HIS A 240 9.68 -18.81 -2.28
N ASN A 241 10.42 -19.75 -2.86
CA ASN A 241 11.11 -19.54 -4.12
C ASN A 241 10.11 -19.51 -5.27
N GLU A 242 10.41 -18.70 -6.29
CA GLU A 242 9.72 -18.71 -7.56
C GLU A 242 10.48 -19.54 -8.61
N VAL A 243 9.93 -19.63 -9.83
CA VAL A 243 10.42 -20.53 -10.89
C VAL A 243 11.79 -20.12 -11.40
N ALA A 244 12.08 -18.83 -11.51
CA ALA A 244 13.39 -18.37 -11.98
C ALA A 244 14.45 -18.38 -10.86
N PRO A 245 15.73 -18.56 -11.19
CA PRO A 245 16.82 -18.41 -10.24
C PRO A 245 16.80 -17.03 -9.56
N ASN A 246 16.94 -16.99 -8.23
CA ASN A 246 16.87 -15.77 -7.40
C ASN A 246 15.54 -15.00 -7.50
N GLN A 247 14.49 -15.67 -7.90
CA GLN A 247 13.13 -15.16 -7.85
C GLN A 247 12.40 -15.74 -6.63
N PHE A 248 11.61 -14.89 -5.98
CA PHE A 248 10.89 -15.23 -4.75
C PHE A 248 9.51 -14.57 -4.77
N GLU A 249 8.64 -15.07 -3.91
CA GLU A 249 7.30 -14.51 -3.71
C GLU A 249 6.99 -14.34 -2.24
N LEU A 250 6.16 -13.34 -1.97
CA LEU A 250 5.56 -13.11 -0.67
C LEU A 250 4.09 -12.75 -0.86
N ALA A 251 3.21 -13.49 -0.16
CA ALA A 251 1.77 -13.31 -0.24
C ALA A 251 1.19 -13.02 1.14
N PRO A 252 0.58 -11.83 1.37
CA PRO A 252 -0.28 -11.57 2.51
C PRO A 252 -1.61 -12.34 2.43
N ILE A 253 -2.31 -12.44 3.56
CA ILE A 253 -3.70 -12.88 3.59
C ILE A 253 -4.55 -11.86 2.83
N PHE A 254 -5.50 -12.33 2.03
CA PHE A 254 -6.41 -11.45 1.30
C PHE A 254 -7.27 -10.60 2.26
N GLY A 255 -7.66 -9.43 1.82
CA GLY A 255 -8.50 -8.50 2.54
C GLY A 255 -9.39 -7.68 1.61
N GLU A 256 -10.01 -6.64 2.13
CA GLU A 256 -10.71 -5.64 1.32
C GLU A 256 -9.71 -5.00 0.33
N ALA A 257 -10.15 -4.79 -0.91
CA ALA A 257 -9.23 -4.49 -2.01
C ALA A 257 -8.46 -3.17 -1.83
N ASN A 258 -9.07 -2.12 -1.28
CA ASN A 258 -8.39 -0.86 -1.01
C ASN A 258 -7.26 -1.04 0.02
N LEU A 259 -7.55 -1.73 1.11
CA LEU A 259 -6.57 -2.03 2.15
C LEU A 259 -5.45 -2.93 1.62
N ALA A 260 -5.78 -3.96 0.85
CA ALA A 260 -4.79 -4.87 0.27
C ALA A 260 -3.83 -4.16 -0.69
N VAL A 261 -4.31 -3.18 -1.47
CA VAL A 261 -3.47 -2.35 -2.34
C VAL A 261 -2.54 -1.44 -1.54
N ASP A 262 -3.04 -0.78 -0.50
CA ASP A 262 -2.19 0.03 0.39
C ASP A 262 -1.11 -0.83 1.07
N GLN A 263 -1.48 -1.98 1.59
CA GLN A 263 -0.55 -2.92 2.21
C GLN A 263 0.52 -3.40 1.22
N ASN A 264 0.16 -3.70 -0.03
CA ASN A 264 1.14 -4.12 -1.02
C ASN A 264 2.10 -2.98 -1.43
N SER A 265 1.60 -1.74 -1.53
CA SER A 265 2.44 -0.58 -1.82
C SER A 265 3.45 -0.32 -0.69
N LEU A 266 3.00 -0.41 0.56
CA LEU A 266 3.87 -0.32 1.73
C LEU A 266 4.85 -1.49 1.80
N LEU A 267 4.39 -2.71 1.53
CA LEU A 267 5.22 -3.91 1.47
C LEU A 267 6.42 -3.73 0.54
N MET A 268 6.20 -3.21 -0.67
CA MET A 268 7.28 -2.99 -1.63
C MET A 268 8.33 -2.00 -1.12
N ASP A 269 7.93 -0.97 -0.36
CA ASP A 269 8.87 -0.04 0.27
C ASP A 269 9.67 -0.72 1.39
N VAL A 270 8.99 -1.46 2.26
CA VAL A 270 9.62 -2.25 3.33
C VAL A 270 10.60 -3.28 2.76
N MET A 271 10.24 -3.97 1.67
CA MET A 271 11.10 -4.93 0.99
C MET A 271 12.44 -4.31 0.56
N ARG A 272 12.42 -3.08 0.00
CA ARG A 272 13.66 -2.37 -0.37
C ARG A 272 14.52 -2.07 0.85
N LYS A 273 13.92 -1.49 1.89
CA LYS A 273 14.64 -1.10 3.13
C LYS A 273 15.22 -2.30 3.88
N VAL A 274 14.49 -3.41 3.94
CA VAL A 274 15.00 -4.65 4.55
C VAL A 274 16.10 -5.26 3.69
N ALA A 275 15.97 -5.24 2.36
CA ALA A 275 16.99 -5.77 1.46
C ALA A 275 18.35 -5.06 1.64
N GLU A 276 18.34 -3.75 1.84
CA GLU A 276 19.56 -2.98 2.12
C GLU A 276 20.29 -3.47 3.38
N ARG A 277 19.56 -3.86 4.43
CA ARG A 277 20.14 -4.41 5.68
C ARG A 277 20.79 -5.77 5.49
N HIS A 278 20.37 -6.52 4.46
CA HIS A 278 20.89 -7.84 4.13
C HIS A 278 21.85 -7.85 2.91
N ASP A 279 22.32 -6.66 2.49
CA ASP A 279 23.19 -6.50 1.31
C ASP A 279 22.57 -7.06 0.02
N PHE A 280 21.25 -6.88 -0.12
CA PHE A 280 20.52 -7.19 -1.34
C PHE A 280 19.97 -5.93 -2.04
N VAL A 281 19.68 -6.08 -3.31
CA VAL A 281 18.82 -5.18 -4.11
C VAL A 281 17.61 -5.98 -4.55
N VAL A 282 16.40 -5.42 -4.31
CA VAL A 282 15.14 -5.98 -4.81
C VAL A 282 14.85 -5.42 -6.19
N LEU A 283 14.53 -6.28 -7.14
CA LEU A 283 14.04 -5.89 -8.45
C LEU A 283 12.55 -6.19 -8.55
N PHE A 284 11.75 -5.15 -8.84
CA PHE A 284 10.31 -5.24 -9.08
C PHE A 284 9.94 -5.08 -10.56
N HIS A 285 10.93 -4.91 -11.44
CA HIS A 285 10.68 -4.89 -12.87
C HIS A 285 10.07 -6.24 -13.28
N GLU A 286 9.07 -6.21 -14.15
CA GLU A 286 8.32 -7.40 -14.57
C GLU A 286 9.20 -8.43 -15.27
N LYS A 287 10.22 -7.97 -15.98
CA LYS A 287 11.15 -8.83 -16.71
C LYS A 287 12.59 -8.35 -16.54
N PRO A 288 13.20 -8.55 -15.36
CA PRO A 288 14.55 -8.05 -15.11
C PRO A 288 15.62 -8.83 -15.89
N PHE A 289 15.36 -10.08 -16.22
CA PHE A 289 16.28 -10.95 -16.96
C PHE A 289 15.56 -11.61 -18.13
N ALA A 290 16.18 -11.55 -19.32
CA ALA A 290 15.68 -12.24 -20.50
C ALA A 290 15.81 -13.77 -20.36
N GLY A 291 14.91 -14.52 -21.00
CA GLY A 291 15.00 -15.98 -21.08
C GLY A 291 14.52 -16.75 -19.83
N VAL A 292 14.13 -16.09 -18.77
CA VAL A 292 13.56 -16.70 -17.55
C VAL A 292 12.20 -16.09 -17.21
N ASN A 293 11.48 -16.65 -16.23
CA ASN A 293 10.22 -16.11 -15.77
C ASN A 293 10.36 -14.65 -15.32
N GLY A 294 9.29 -13.91 -15.46
CA GLY A 294 9.16 -12.56 -14.95
C GLY A 294 8.44 -12.53 -13.61
N SER A 295 8.43 -11.36 -12.98
CA SER A 295 7.72 -11.09 -11.73
C SER A 295 6.51 -10.20 -11.98
N GLY A 296 5.47 -10.42 -11.20
CA GLY A 296 4.25 -9.61 -11.21
C GLY A 296 3.73 -9.28 -9.83
N LYS A 297 2.58 -8.66 -9.82
CA LYS A 297 1.65 -8.60 -8.69
C LYS A 297 0.45 -9.43 -9.09
N HIS A 298 0.49 -10.73 -8.81
CA HIS A 298 -0.64 -11.59 -9.14
C HIS A 298 -1.80 -11.27 -8.18
N ASN A 299 -2.93 -10.93 -8.75
CA ASN A 299 -4.09 -10.46 -8.02
C ASN A 299 -5.19 -11.52 -8.03
N ASN A 300 -5.33 -12.24 -6.93
CA ASN A 300 -6.47 -13.12 -6.68
C ASN A 300 -7.58 -12.28 -6.05
N TRP A 301 -8.70 -12.13 -6.74
CA TRP A 301 -9.78 -11.28 -6.27
C TRP A 301 -11.14 -11.96 -6.36
N SER A 302 -12.06 -11.50 -5.54
CA SER A 302 -13.43 -11.96 -5.51
C SER A 302 -14.39 -10.88 -5.02
N LEU A 303 -15.68 -11.18 -5.09
CA LEU A 303 -16.76 -10.38 -4.51
C LEU A 303 -17.41 -11.20 -3.38
N VAL A 304 -17.57 -10.56 -2.22
CA VAL A 304 -18.15 -11.20 -1.02
C VAL A 304 -19.31 -10.36 -0.52
N THR A 305 -20.47 -10.98 -0.30
CA THR A 305 -21.62 -10.31 0.32
C THR A 305 -21.38 -10.10 1.81
N ASP A 306 -22.05 -9.11 2.41
CA ASP A 306 -22.10 -8.90 3.87
C ASP A 306 -22.79 -10.06 4.63
N THR A 307 -23.51 -10.94 3.92
CA THR A 307 -24.05 -12.20 4.45
C THR A 307 -23.05 -13.37 4.38
N GLY A 308 -21.82 -13.13 3.90
CA GLY A 308 -20.71 -14.10 3.92
C GLY A 308 -20.61 -15.02 2.71
N VAL A 309 -21.32 -14.73 1.62
CA VAL A 309 -21.27 -15.52 0.38
C VAL A 309 -20.19 -14.97 -0.54
N ASN A 310 -19.23 -15.83 -0.92
CA ASN A 310 -18.25 -15.53 -1.97
C ASN A 310 -18.90 -15.81 -3.34
N LEU A 311 -19.10 -14.75 -4.13
CA LEU A 311 -19.84 -14.83 -5.40
C LEU A 311 -19.07 -15.55 -6.52
N PHE A 312 -17.75 -15.67 -6.41
CA PHE A 312 -16.91 -16.34 -7.41
C PHE A 312 -16.43 -17.71 -6.95
N ALA A 313 -16.77 -18.15 -5.73
CA ALA A 313 -16.45 -19.49 -5.29
C ALA A 313 -17.31 -20.51 -6.05
N PRO A 314 -16.70 -21.59 -6.59
CA PRO A 314 -17.47 -22.64 -7.24
C PRO A 314 -18.42 -23.31 -6.23
N SER A 315 -19.66 -23.54 -6.65
CA SER A 315 -20.64 -24.29 -5.88
C SER A 315 -20.23 -25.76 -5.74
N LYS A 316 -20.65 -26.43 -4.64
CA LYS A 316 -20.54 -27.89 -4.50
C LYS A 316 -21.62 -28.64 -5.31
N THR A 317 -22.60 -27.91 -5.80
CA THR A 317 -23.67 -28.43 -6.67
C THR A 317 -23.53 -27.78 -8.04
N PRO A 318 -23.74 -28.54 -9.14
CA PRO A 318 -23.70 -27.98 -10.47
C PRO A 318 -24.71 -26.85 -10.67
#